data_8240edeb11d957b06d5f7ab098312271
#
_entry.id   8240edeb11d957b06d5f7ab098312271
#
_cell.length_a   1.000
_cell.length_b   1.000
_cell.length_c   1.000
_cell.angle_alpha   90.00
_cell.angle_beta   90.00
_cell.angle_gamma   90.00
#
_symmetry.space_group_name_H-M   'P 1'
#
loop_
_entity.id
_entity.type
_entity.pdbx_description
1 polymer ?
#
loop_
_entity_poly.entity_id
_entity_poly.type
_entity_poly.pdbx_seq_one_letter_code
_entity_poly.pdbx_strand_id
1 'polypeptide(L)'
;MNNKHRIQIGAAAAVFVIVAIVLITIGREKSAAAVTPPPPPEVQVAAVEQRDLPVRHEWIGTLNGLVNAAINAEVTGYLLRQDYTEGSFVHQGQLLFEIDPRPFQAAVDQAAGQLAQSKAQLTQAQAVLAQSQAQLLSAEANQRKSQLDQEKYTPLFEDKAVTRQDLDNAVQTNQSNVAQVTAAKAQVETSKAQIEAASAAVKAAEAALETARVNLSFTRLTSLIDGIAGAATVQVGNLVAPSSSAVTTVSTLDPVKAVFTVSEQEYLSLARADALHHLQLKLILADGTTHSKDGRFSFADRQVDPSTGAIQMTALFPNPGNILRPGQYAMVRAVIGEDKGALLVPQPAVSELQGGYEVVVVGAGNKVATRQVQVGDRVGTMWVITDGLKPGDRVVVEGQQKLRSGMPVQPRPFHSS
;
A
#
# COMPACT_ATOMS: atom_id res chain seq x y z
N MET A 1 130.34 25.90 4.70
CA MET A 1 129.91 25.87 6.10
C MET A 1 128.40 25.59 6.08
N ASN A 2 127.91 24.61 6.51
CA ASN A 2 127.91 23.34 7.17
C ASN A 2 126.48 22.68 6.99
N ASN A 3 126.48 21.64 6.12
CA ASN A 3 125.27 20.89 5.83
C ASN A 3 124.75 19.96 6.98
N LYS A 4 125.45 19.99 8.10
CA LYS A 4 125.15 19.10 9.25
C LYS A 4 124.06 19.67 10.22
N HIS A 5 123.83 21.00 10.27
CA HIS A 5 122.78 21.55 11.15
C HIS A 5 121.35 21.54 10.57
N ARG A 6 121.23 21.39 9.25
CA ARG A 6 119.89 21.28 8.61
C ARG A 6 119.25 19.91 8.72
N ILE A 7 120.06 18.86 8.86
CA ILE A 7 119.56 17.50 9.01
C ILE A 7 119.09 17.21 10.45
N GLN A 8 119.71 17.83 11.48
CA GLN A 8 119.27 17.66 12.86
C GLN A 8 117.98 18.36 13.21
N ILE A 9 117.67 19.49 12.62
CA ILE A 9 116.41 20.18 12.82
C ILE A 9 115.23 19.51 12.12
N GLY A 10 115.50 18.91 10.96
CA GLY A 10 114.47 18.12 10.25
C GLY A 10 114.11 16.83 10.96
N ALA A 11 115.06 16.16 11.62
CA ALA A 11 114.81 14.92 12.38
C ALA A 11 114.01 15.20 13.69
N ALA A 12 114.29 16.34 14.38
CA ALA A 12 113.58 16.71 15.59
C ALA A 12 112.12 17.15 15.29
N ALA A 13 111.91 17.81 14.16
CA ALA A 13 110.55 18.21 13.73
C ALA A 13 109.73 17.00 13.30
N ALA A 14 110.35 16.00 12.65
CA ALA A 14 109.66 14.75 12.24
C ALA A 14 109.24 13.87 13.47
N VAL A 15 110.04 13.84 14.49
CA VAL A 15 109.75 13.10 15.74
C VAL A 15 108.63 13.83 16.53
N PHE A 16 108.65 15.16 16.51
CA PHE A 16 107.59 15.93 17.20
C PHE A 16 106.22 15.79 16.48
N VAL A 17 106.22 15.74 15.17
CA VAL A 17 104.94 15.53 14.39
C VAL A 17 104.43 14.11 14.57
N ILE A 18 105.33 13.12 14.64
CA ILE A 18 104.96 11.69 14.87
C ILE A 18 104.40 11.52 16.31
N VAL A 19 105.06 12.11 17.31
CA VAL A 19 104.55 12.09 18.69
C VAL A 19 103.26 12.86 18.84
N ALA A 20 103.06 13.99 18.15
CA ALA A 20 101.77 14.69 18.15
C ALA A 20 100.67 13.90 17.44
N ILE A 21 100.98 13.17 16.37
CA ILE A 21 99.99 12.31 15.69
C ILE A 21 99.62 11.09 16.56
N VAL A 22 100.61 10.50 17.27
CA VAL A 22 100.32 9.41 18.21
C VAL A 22 99.57 9.84 19.44
N LEU A 23 99.78 11.05 19.96
CA LEU A 23 98.99 11.61 21.07
C LEU A 23 97.56 12.00 20.66
N ILE A 24 97.40 12.36 19.39
CA ILE A 24 96.04 12.66 18.84
C ILE A 24 95.29 11.36 18.56
N THR A 25 95.98 10.25 18.23
CA THR A 25 95.31 8.95 18.01
C THR A 25 94.97 8.23 19.32
N ILE A 26 95.68 8.43 20.42
CA ILE A 26 95.46 7.81 21.71
C ILE A 26 94.36 8.62 22.47
N GLY A 27 94.19 9.92 22.18
CA GLY A 27 93.07 10.76 22.78
C GLY A 27 91.71 10.61 22.16
N ARG A 28 91.54 9.69 21.20
CA ARG A 28 90.25 9.41 20.52
C ARG A 28 89.65 8.05 20.82
N GLU A 29 89.81 7.56 22.02
CA GLU A 29 88.81 6.64 22.55
C GLU A 29 87.57 7.44 22.93
N LYS A 30 86.77 7.66 21.88
CA LYS A 30 85.40 8.08 22.07
C LYS A 30 84.73 7.09 22.98
N SER A 31 84.41 7.58 24.21
CA SER A 31 83.38 7.02 25.08
C SER A 31 82.16 6.83 24.18
N ALA A 32 81.89 5.61 23.74
CA ALA A 32 80.63 5.20 23.20
C ALA A 32 79.63 5.41 24.38
N ALA A 33 79.08 6.65 24.48
CA ALA A 33 77.91 6.84 25.31
C ALA A 33 76.86 5.80 24.85
N ALA A 34 76.53 4.90 25.74
CA ALA A 34 75.40 3.97 25.56
C ALA A 34 74.18 4.84 25.19
N VAL A 35 73.77 4.87 23.89
CA VAL A 35 72.53 5.48 23.44
C VAL A 35 71.44 4.66 24.10
N THR A 36 70.95 5.18 25.25
CA THR A 36 69.74 4.66 25.86
C THR A 36 68.68 4.76 24.78
N PRO A 37 68.02 3.63 24.35
CA PRO A 37 67.00 3.70 23.34
C PRO A 37 65.93 4.70 23.81
N PRO A 38 65.43 5.59 22.94
CA PRO A 38 64.39 6.55 23.34
C PRO A 38 63.25 5.78 23.97
N PRO A 39 62.63 6.34 25.02
CA PRO A 39 61.53 5.66 25.69
C PRO A 39 60.44 5.31 24.65
N PRO A 40 59.85 4.12 24.75
CA PRO A 40 58.85 3.68 23.81
C PRO A 40 57.73 4.71 23.74
N PRO A 41 57.24 5.09 22.53
CA PRO A 41 56.23 6.11 22.35
C PRO A 41 54.96 5.71 23.08
N GLU A 42 54.34 6.68 23.77
CA GLU A 42 53.03 6.49 24.38
C GLU A 42 51.95 6.49 23.31
N VAL A 43 51.04 5.54 23.38
CA VAL A 43 49.92 5.40 22.44
C VAL A 43 48.61 5.14 23.20
N GLN A 44 47.52 5.72 22.73
CA GLN A 44 46.20 5.40 23.27
C GLN A 44 45.65 4.16 22.61
N VAL A 45 45.19 3.22 23.43
CA VAL A 45 44.68 1.92 22.97
C VAL A 45 43.26 1.70 23.46
N ALA A 46 42.40 1.16 22.58
CA ALA A 46 41.08 0.67 22.92
C ALA A 46 41.07 -0.87 22.75
N ALA A 47 40.32 -1.54 23.61
CA ALA A 47 40.05 -2.96 23.43
C ALA A 47 38.95 -3.11 22.36
N VAL A 48 39.10 -4.13 21.51
CA VAL A 48 38.02 -4.53 20.57
C VAL A 48 36.85 -5.04 21.38
N GLU A 49 35.73 -4.31 21.31
CA GLU A 49 34.50 -4.69 21.97
C GLU A 49 33.74 -5.68 21.11
N GLN A 50 33.22 -6.73 21.74
CA GLN A 50 32.30 -7.64 21.11
C GLN A 50 30.88 -7.33 21.62
N ARG A 51 29.97 -7.02 20.68
CA ARG A 51 28.59 -6.66 21.01
C ARG A 51 27.64 -7.17 19.94
N ASP A 52 26.47 -7.62 20.35
CA ASP A 52 25.40 -7.93 19.42
C ASP A 52 24.77 -6.61 18.90
N LEU A 53 24.66 -6.50 17.61
CA LEU A 53 24.18 -5.29 16.93
C LEU A 53 22.91 -5.58 16.16
N PRO A 54 21.83 -4.81 16.32
CA PRO A 54 20.68 -4.94 15.47
C PRO A 54 21.02 -4.46 14.04
N VAL A 55 20.84 -5.34 13.06
CA VAL A 55 20.94 -4.98 11.64
C VAL A 55 19.70 -4.20 11.26
N ARG A 56 19.89 -2.90 10.93
CA ARG A 56 18.82 -1.99 10.57
C ARG A 56 18.86 -1.70 9.09
N HIS A 57 17.69 -1.76 8.46
CA HIS A 57 17.49 -1.30 7.09
C HIS A 57 16.51 -0.14 7.07
N GLU A 58 16.71 0.77 6.14
CA GLU A 58 15.92 1.97 5.97
C GLU A 58 15.52 2.11 4.51
N TRP A 59 14.22 2.26 4.27
CA TRP A 59 13.66 2.44 2.93
C TRP A 59 12.86 3.72 2.88
N ILE A 60 13.07 4.49 1.82
CA ILE A 60 12.28 5.69 1.56
C ILE A 60 10.95 5.26 0.97
N GLY A 61 9.86 5.81 1.49
CA GLY A 61 8.51 5.53 1.06
C GLY A 61 7.62 6.75 1.08
N THR A 62 6.41 6.56 0.60
CA THR A 62 5.34 7.56 0.62
C THR A 62 4.16 7.05 1.43
N LEU A 63 3.50 7.97 2.14
CA LEU A 63 2.29 7.67 2.88
C LEU A 63 1.07 7.80 1.97
N ASN A 64 0.15 6.85 2.09
CA ASN A 64 -1.11 6.84 1.36
C ASN A 64 -2.26 6.52 2.31
N GLY A 65 -3.47 6.94 1.96
CA GLY A 65 -4.67 6.49 2.69
C GLY A 65 -4.84 4.97 2.58
N LEU A 66 -5.43 4.36 3.61
CA LEU A 66 -5.77 2.93 3.56
C LEU A 66 -6.71 2.65 2.39
N VAL A 67 -7.73 3.47 2.26
CA VAL A 67 -8.66 3.51 1.12
C VAL A 67 -8.77 4.97 0.68
N ASN A 68 -8.77 5.20 -0.62
CA ASN A 68 -9.04 6.51 -1.21
C ASN A 68 -10.27 6.36 -2.12
N ALA A 69 -11.40 6.92 -1.73
CA ALA A 69 -12.62 6.93 -2.51
C ALA A 69 -12.74 8.25 -3.27
N ALA A 70 -12.65 8.19 -4.58
CA ALA A 70 -12.96 9.33 -5.44
C ALA A 70 -14.48 9.48 -5.53
N ILE A 71 -15.01 10.64 -5.15
CA ILE A 71 -16.42 10.97 -5.22
C ILE A 71 -16.70 11.63 -6.57
N ASN A 72 -17.36 10.89 -7.46
CA ASN A 72 -17.72 11.35 -8.79
C ASN A 72 -19.20 11.67 -8.89
N ALA A 73 -19.58 12.59 -9.77
CA ALA A 73 -20.98 12.78 -10.16
C ALA A 73 -21.39 11.64 -11.09
N GLU A 74 -22.54 11.03 -10.82
CA GLU A 74 -23.11 9.97 -11.69
C GLU A 74 -24.18 10.51 -12.64
N VAL A 75 -24.63 11.76 -12.42
CA VAL A 75 -25.58 12.48 -13.25
C VAL A 75 -25.05 13.87 -13.61
N THR A 76 -25.52 14.41 -14.72
CA THR A 76 -25.14 15.76 -15.17
C THR A 76 -26.08 16.80 -14.56
N GLY A 77 -25.52 17.81 -13.90
CA GLY A 77 -26.29 18.90 -13.33
C GLY A 77 -25.43 19.97 -12.66
N TYR A 78 -26.04 21.06 -12.24
CA TYR A 78 -25.34 22.12 -11.50
C TYR A 78 -25.21 21.77 -10.02
N LEU A 79 -24.03 22.01 -9.46
CA LEU A 79 -23.76 21.82 -8.05
C LEU A 79 -24.42 22.97 -7.25
N LEU A 80 -25.39 22.64 -6.39
CA LEU A 80 -26.15 23.65 -5.63
C LEU A 80 -25.47 24.01 -4.32
N ARG A 81 -24.93 23.01 -3.59
CA ARG A 81 -24.31 23.25 -2.29
C ARG A 81 -23.27 22.18 -1.95
N GLN A 82 -22.40 22.55 -1.02
CA GLN A 82 -21.42 21.69 -0.37
C GLN A 82 -21.78 21.63 1.12
N ASP A 83 -21.99 20.41 1.64
CA ASP A 83 -22.48 20.15 3.01
C ASP A 83 -21.37 19.61 3.94
N TYR A 84 -20.10 19.73 3.58
CA TYR A 84 -18.98 19.37 4.43
C TYR A 84 -17.92 20.48 4.45
N THR A 85 -17.06 20.45 5.46
CA THR A 85 -15.87 21.32 5.53
C THR A 85 -14.69 20.57 4.97
N GLU A 86 -13.96 21.18 4.05
CA GLU A 86 -12.73 20.60 3.47
C GLU A 86 -11.71 20.26 4.56
N GLY A 87 -11.13 19.09 4.46
CA GLY A 87 -10.20 18.58 5.47
C GLY A 87 -10.83 18.02 6.74
N SER A 88 -12.17 18.07 6.88
CA SER A 88 -12.87 17.49 8.03
C SER A 88 -13.08 15.99 7.89
N PHE A 89 -13.30 15.34 9.03
CA PHE A 89 -13.75 13.95 9.05
C PHE A 89 -15.20 13.84 8.63
N VAL A 90 -15.52 12.88 7.76
CA VAL A 90 -16.86 12.58 7.28
C VAL A 90 -17.17 11.10 7.48
N HIS A 91 -18.44 10.80 7.73
CA HIS A 91 -18.92 9.43 7.91
C HIS A 91 -19.44 8.85 6.60
N GLN A 92 -19.40 7.53 6.48
CA GLN A 92 -20.06 6.83 5.39
C GLN A 92 -21.54 7.19 5.31
N GLY A 93 -22.04 7.52 4.10
CA GLY A 93 -23.39 7.98 3.87
C GLY A 93 -23.66 9.47 4.16
N GLN A 94 -22.69 10.19 4.73
CA GLN A 94 -22.80 11.63 4.95
C GLN A 94 -22.88 12.37 3.61
N LEU A 95 -23.86 13.29 3.49
CA LEU A 95 -23.99 14.14 2.31
C LEU A 95 -22.78 15.09 2.20
N LEU A 96 -22.16 15.10 1.04
CA LEU A 96 -21.04 15.98 0.72
C LEU A 96 -21.44 17.10 -0.21
N PHE A 97 -22.17 16.76 -1.27
CA PHE A 97 -22.64 17.73 -2.27
C PHE A 97 -24.06 17.41 -2.71
N GLU A 98 -24.76 18.43 -3.18
CA GLU A 98 -26.08 18.30 -3.81
C GLU A 98 -26.06 18.91 -5.20
N ILE A 99 -26.42 18.09 -6.19
CA ILE A 99 -26.70 18.51 -7.58
C ILE A 99 -28.15 18.92 -7.66
N ASP A 100 -28.54 19.83 -8.55
CA ASP A 100 -29.92 20.31 -8.72
C ASP A 100 -30.89 19.13 -8.93
N PRO A 101 -31.71 18.78 -7.95
CA PRO A 101 -32.61 17.63 -8.02
C PRO A 101 -33.89 17.89 -8.83
N ARG A 102 -34.20 19.15 -9.14
CA ARG A 102 -35.50 19.55 -9.76
C ARG A 102 -35.78 18.84 -11.07
N PRO A 103 -34.84 18.73 -12.04
CA PRO A 103 -35.12 18.01 -13.28
C PRO A 103 -35.34 16.50 -13.06
N PHE A 104 -34.66 15.92 -12.10
CA PHE A 104 -34.75 14.50 -11.75
C PHE A 104 -36.05 14.21 -10.99
N GLN A 105 -36.48 15.11 -10.09
CA GLN A 105 -37.76 14.99 -9.42
C GLN A 105 -38.93 15.06 -10.43
N ALA A 106 -38.89 15.98 -11.39
CA ALA A 106 -39.86 16.04 -12.47
C ALA A 106 -39.93 14.75 -13.30
N ALA A 107 -38.77 14.10 -13.56
CA ALA A 107 -38.73 12.81 -14.24
C ALA A 107 -39.34 11.67 -13.41
N VAL A 108 -39.15 11.68 -12.08
CA VAL A 108 -39.80 10.74 -11.15
C VAL A 108 -41.31 10.93 -11.19
N ASP A 109 -41.80 12.17 -11.11
CA ASP A 109 -43.25 12.49 -11.13
C ASP A 109 -43.87 12.08 -12.47
N GLN A 110 -43.19 12.30 -13.59
CA GLN A 110 -43.61 11.85 -14.91
C GLN A 110 -43.73 10.32 -14.98
N ALA A 111 -42.71 9.60 -14.52
CA ALA A 111 -42.69 8.12 -14.51
C ALA A 111 -43.79 7.56 -13.58
N ALA A 112 -44.02 8.21 -12.43
CA ALA A 112 -45.10 7.85 -11.52
C ALA A 112 -46.48 8.00 -12.16
N GLY A 113 -46.68 9.08 -12.93
CA GLY A 113 -47.91 9.29 -13.72
C GLY A 113 -48.13 8.20 -14.76
N GLN A 114 -47.06 7.80 -15.47
CA GLN A 114 -47.10 6.72 -16.46
C GLN A 114 -47.43 5.36 -15.82
N LEU A 115 -46.89 5.10 -14.62
CA LEU A 115 -47.20 3.89 -13.86
C LEU A 115 -48.68 3.87 -13.43
N ALA A 116 -49.20 5.01 -12.94
CA ALA A 116 -50.61 5.12 -12.59
C ALA A 116 -51.54 4.86 -13.78
N GLN A 117 -51.19 5.38 -14.96
CA GLN A 117 -51.92 5.13 -16.22
C GLN A 117 -51.89 3.62 -16.58
N SER A 118 -50.73 2.99 -16.52
CA SER A 118 -50.63 1.55 -16.83
C SER A 118 -51.43 0.69 -15.83
N LYS A 119 -51.44 1.04 -14.55
CA LYS A 119 -52.27 0.37 -13.53
C LYS A 119 -53.77 0.53 -13.81
N ALA A 120 -54.21 1.70 -14.26
CA ALA A 120 -55.62 1.93 -14.67
C ALA A 120 -55.98 1.06 -15.87
N GLN A 121 -55.09 0.92 -16.86
CA GLN A 121 -55.28 0.02 -18.01
C GLN A 121 -55.40 -1.44 -17.61
N LEU A 122 -54.58 -1.91 -16.67
CA LEU A 122 -54.69 -3.26 -16.12
C LEU A 122 -56.03 -3.48 -15.43
N THR A 123 -56.50 -2.52 -14.62
CA THR A 123 -57.82 -2.58 -13.97
C THR A 123 -58.95 -2.65 -15.02
N GLN A 124 -58.85 -1.87 -16.10
CA GLN A 124 -59.81 -1.92 -17.20
C GLN A 124 -59.81 -3.30 -17.88
N ALA A 125 -58.61 -3.89 -18.17
CA ALA A 125 -58.54 -5.23 -18.76
C ALA A 125 -59.11 -6.31 -17.84
N GLN A 126 -58.93 -6.17 -16.51
CA GLN A 126 -59.58 -7.07 -15.54
C GLN A 126 -61.10 -6.96 -15.55
N ALA A 127 -61.65 -5.77 -15.69
CA ALA A 127 -63.10 -5.56 -15.82
C ALA A 127 -63.65 -6.17 -17.12
N VAL A 128 -62.92 -6.08 -18.24
CA VAL A 128 -63.27 -6.71 -19.51
C VAL A 128 -63.26 -8.27 -19.38
N LEU A 129 -62.30 -8.84 -18.66
CA LEU A 129 -62.28 -10.28 -18.38
C LEU A 129 -63.52 -10.70 -17.58
N ALA A 130 -63.87 -9.95 -16.53
CA ALA A 130 -65.07 -10.22 -15.72
C ALA A 130 -66.37 -10.21 -16.58
N GLN A 131 -66.46 -9.22 -17.50
CA GLN A 131 -67.58 -9.14 -18.46
C GLN A 131 -67.60 -10.38 -19.38
N SER A 132 -66.45 -10.75 -19.94
CA SER A 132 -66.34 -11.92 -20.84
C SER A 132 -66.67 -13.25 -20.12
N GLN A 133 -66.31 -13.39 -18.85
CA GLN A 133 -66.64 -14.52 -18.01
C GLN A 133 -68.18 -14.57 -17.75
N ALA A 134 -68.84 -13.44 -17.47
CA ALA A 134 -70.28 -13.39 -17.31
C ALA A 134 -71.01 -13.77 -18.62
N GLN A 135 -70.49 -13.34 -19.79
CA GLN A 135 -71.01 -13.72 -21.10
C GLN A 135 -70.88 -15.23 -21.35
N LEU A 136 -69.70 -15.85 -20.99
CA LEU A 136 -69.50 -17.27 -21.08
C LEU A 136 -70.51 -18.05 -20.22
N LEU A 137 -70.67 -17.63 -18.96
CA LEU A 137 -71.67 -18.24 -18.05
C LEU A 137 -73.08 -18.23 -18.63
N SER A 138 -73.51 -17.11 -19.24
CA SER A 138 -74.80 -16.98 -19.92
C SER A 138 -74.91 -17.90 -21.13
N ALA A 139 -73.84 -18.03 -21.96
CA ALA A 139 -73.84 -18.95 -23.09
C ALA A 139 -73.88 -20.43 -22.65
N GLU A 140 -73.17 -20.78 -21.60
CA GLU A 140 -73.20 -22.14 -21.00
C GLU A 140 -74.58 -22.48 -20.43
N ALA A 141 -75.26 -21.54 -19.79
CA ALA A 141 -76.64 -21.74 -19.31
C ALA A 141 -77.63 -21.98 -20.47
N ASN A 142 -77.52 -21.24 -21.58
CA ASN A 142 -78.35 -21.42 -22.76
C ASN A 142 -78.03 -22.79 -23.45
N GLN A 143 -76.80 -23.16 -23.56
CA GLN A 143 -76.38 -24.44 -24.11
C GLN A 143 -76.89 -25.60 -23.25
N ARG A 144 -76.84 -25.51 -21.94
CA ARG A 144 -77.35 -26.53 -21.02
C ARG A 144 -78.87 -26.70 -21.18
N LYS A 145 -79.64 -25.59 -21.32
CA LYS A 145 -81.07 -25.66 -21.60
C LYS A 145 -81.35 -26.38 -22.90
N SER A 146 -80.71 -26.01 -24.01
CA SER A 146 -80.95 -26.62 -25.33
C SER A 146 -80.49 -28.09 -25.38
N GLN A 147 -79.47 -28.45 -24.65
CA GLN A 147 -79.05 -29.85 -24.49
C GLN A 147 -80.14 -30.67 -23.79
N LEU A 148 -80.68 -30.19 -22.69
CA LEU A 148 -81.81 -30.85 -21.99
C LEU A 148 -83.03 -30.98 -22.89
N ASP A 149 -83.35 -29.97 -23.70
CA ASP A 149 -84.43 -30.04 -24.69
C ASP A 149 -84.12 -31.11 -25.72
N GLN A 150 -82.95 -31.18 -26.31
CA GLN A 150 -82.55 -32.22 -27.25
C GLN A 150 -82.61 -33.62 -26.59
N GLU A 151 -82.07 -33.79 -25.39
CA GLU A 151 -82.12 -35.05 -24.62
C GLU A 151 -83.56 -35.52 -24.37
N LYS A 152 -84.49 -34.57 -24.17
CA LYS A 152 -85.92 -34.83 -23.99
C LYS A 152 -86.64 -35.26 -25.31
N TYR A 153 -86.35 -34.50 -26.43
CA TYR A 153 -87.04 -34.73 -27.67
C TYR A 153 -86.54 -36.00 -28.37
N THR A 154 -85.35 -36.55 -28.16
CA THR A 154 -84.80 -37.71 -28.75
C THR A 154 -85.65 -38.99 -28.47
N PRO A 155 -85.97 -39.41 -27.21
CA PRO A 155 -86.77 -40.52 -26.92
C PRO A 155 -88.28 -40.29 -27.31
N LEU A 156 -88.78 -39.06 -27.19
CA LEU A 156 -90.18 -38.75 -27.59
C LEU A 156 -90.37 -38.91 -29.11
N PHE A 157 -89.36 -38.70 -29.92
CA PHE A 157 -89.40 -38.94 -31.34
C PHE A 157 -89.43 -40.48 -31.63
N GLU A 158 -88.64 -41.29 -30.91
CA GLU A 158 -88.63 -42.73 -31.03
C GLU A 158 -90.02 -43.29 -30.68
N ASP A 159 -90.68 -42.71 -29.69
CA ASP A 159 -92.04 -43.09 -29.27
C ASP A 159 -93.14 -42.48 -30.21
N LYS A 160 -92.76 -41.76 -31.29
CA LYS A 160 -93.65 -41.10 -32.23
C LYS A 160 -94.54 -39.99 -31.59
N ALA A 161 -94.18 -39.46 -30.43
CA ALA A 161 -94.89 -38.44 -29.69
C ALA A 161 -94.69 -36.99 -30.15
N VAL A 162 -93.57 -36.76 -30.97
CA VAL A 162 -93.18 -35.45 -31.54
C VAL A 162 -92.83 -35.59 -33.04
N THR A 163 -92.80 -34.47 -33.76
CA THR A 163 -92.44 -34.47 -35.17
C THR A 163 -90.95 -34.50 -35.38
N ARG A 164 -90.48 -34.99 -36.60
CA ARG A 164 -89.04 -34.92 -36.94
C ARG A 164 -88.54 -33.49 -37.00
N GLN A 165 -89.35 -32.56 -37.37
CA GLN A 165 -89.01 -31.13 -37.41
C GLN A 165 -88.70 -30.60 -35.98
N ASP A 166 -89.45 -31.02 -34.94
CA ASP A 166 -89.21 -30.60 -33.56
C ASP A 166 -87.85 -31.09 -33.05
N LEU A 167 -87.49 -32.39 -33.35
CA LEU A 167 -86.18 -32.93 -33.03
C LEU A 167 -85.05 -32.23 -33.77
N ASP A 168 -85.18 -32.02 -35.12
CA ASP A 168 -84.17 -31.33 -35.91
C ASP A 168 -83.95 -29.91 -35.45
N ASN A 169 -85.00 -29.16 -35.05
CA ASN A 169 -84.90 -27.84 -34.47
C ASN A 169 -84.15 -27.84 -33.11
N ALA A 170 -84.45 -28.82 -32.26
CA ALA A 170 -83.75 -28.96 -30.98
C ALA A 170 -82.25 -29.25 -31.15
N VAL A 171 -81.92 -30.16 -32.11
CA VAL A 171 -80.52 -30.46 -32.44
C VAL A 171 -79.79 -29.24 -32.99
N GLN A 172 -80.36 -28.52 -33.94
CA GLN A 172 -79.77 -27.31 -34.54
C GLN A 172 -79.57 -26.19 -33.51
N THR A 173 -80.57 -26.01 -32.62
CA THR A 173 -80.50 -25.04 -31.52
C THR A 173 -79.35 -25.37 -30.57
N ASN A 174 -79.19 -26.63 -30.18
CA ASN A 174 -78.08 -27.07 -29.34
C ASN A 174 -76.71 -26.89 -30.02
N GLN A 175 -76.60 -27.24 -31.32
CA GLN A 175 -75.37 -27.02 -32.06
C GLN A 175 -74.98 -25.54 -32.16
N SER A 176 -75.95 -24.65 -32.39
CA SER A 176 -75.77 -23.19 -32.37
C SER A 176 -75.26 -22.68 -31.01
N ASN A 177 -75.87 -23.16 -29.90
CA ASN A 177 -75.45 -22.78 -28.58
C ASN A 177 -74.04 -23.32 -28.17
N VAL A 178 -73.69 -24.51 -28.65
CA VAL A 178 -72.31 -25.07 -28.51
C VAL A 178 -71.29 -24.17 -29.20
N ALA A 179 -71.60 -23.69 -30.43
CA ALA A 179 -70.75 -22.76 -31.17
C ALA A 179 -70.62 -21.39 -30.39
N GLN A 180 -71.74 -20.96 -29.76
CA GLN A 180 -71.74 -19.71 -28.98
C GLN A 180 -70.88 -19.82 -27.68
N VAL A 181 -70.90 -20.98 -26.99
CA VAL A 181 -70.01 -21.25 -25.85
C VAL A 181 -68.54 -21.26 -26.31
N THR A 182 -68.24 -21.88 -27.47
CA THR A 182 -66.88 -21.86 -28.00
C THR A 182 -66.37 -20.47 -28.32
N ALA A 183 -67.22 -19.60 -28.92
CA ALA A 183 -66.91 -18.21 -29.18
C ALA A 183 -66.68 -17.41 -27.87
N ALA A 184 -67.56 -17.63 -26.85
CA ALA A 184 -67.39 -16.96 -25.55
C ALA A 184 -66.09 -17.40 -24.82
N LYS A 185 -65.71 -18.70 -24.92
CA LYS A 185 -64.44 -19.19 -24.40
C LYS A 185 -63.22 -18.49 -25.05
N ALA A 186 -63.25 -18.37 -26.40
CA ALA A 186 -62.19 -17.67 -27.13
C ALA A 186 -62.09 -16.20 -26.71
N GLN A 187 -63.24 -15.53 -26.41
CA GLN A 187 -63.28 -14.17 -25.92
C GLN A 187 -62.64 -14.06 -24.51
N VAL A 188 -62.88 -15.00 -23.61
CA VAL A 188 -62.23 -15.10 -22.30
C VAL A 188 -60.72 -15.22 -22.45
N GLU A 189 -60.23 -16.09 -23.33
CA GLU A 189 -58.78 -16.25 -23.58
C GLU A 189 -58.17 -14.97 -24.16
N THR A 190 -58.87 -14.27 -25.08
CA THR A 190 -58.43 -12.96 -25.57
C THR A 190 -58.33 -11.94 -24.44
N SER A 191 -59.30 -11.88 -23.52
CA SER A 191 -59.27 -10.97 -22.38
C SER A 191 -58.19 -11.30 -21.39
N LYS A 192 -57.81 -12.61 -21.19
CA LYS A 192 -56.66 -13.00 -20.40
C LYS A 192 -55.36 -12.52 -21.01
N ALA A 193 -55.17 -12.70 -22.33
CA ALA A 193 -54.02 -12.20 -23.02
C ALA A 193 -53.88 -10.66 -22.92
N GLN A 194 -55.01 -9.92 -22.92
CA GLN A 194 -55.00 -8.48 -22.68
C GLN A 194 -54.53 -8.11 -21.28
N ILE A 195 -54.88 -8.90 -20.26
CA ILE A 195 -54.40 -8.71 -18.87
C ILE A 195 -52.90 -8.95 -18.81
N GLU A 196 -52.37 -10.00 -19.45
CA GLU A 196 -50.93 -10.26 -19.50
C GLU A 196 -50.18 -9.10 -20.15
N ALA A 197 -50.69 -8.58 -21.28
CA ALA A 197 -50.11 -7.43 -21.95
C ALA A 197 -50.12 -6.16 -21.06
N ALA A 198 -51.25 -5.88 -20.39
CA ALA A 198 -51.37 -4.76 -19.48
C ALA A 198 -50.49 -4.92 -18.24
N SER A 199 -50.34 -6.16 -17.71
CA SER A 199 -49.43 -6.47 -16.60
C SER A 199 -47.96 -6.25 -17.00
N ALA A 200 -47.57 -6.65 -18.22
CA ALA A 200 -46.23 -6.36 -18.73
C ALA A 200 -45.96 -4.84 -18.86
N ALA A 201 -46.97 -4.08 -19.31
CA ALA A 201 -46.87 -2.61 -19.36
C ALA A 201 -46.70 -1.98 -17.96
N VAL A 202 -47.38 -2.49 -16.93
CA VAL A 202 -47.19 -2.05 -15.53
C VAL A 202 -45.74 -2.32 -15.08
N LYS A 203 -45.20 -3.51 -15.33
CA LYS A 203 -43.79 -3.84 -14.99
C LYS A 203 -42.80 -2.93 -15.68
N ALA A 204 -43.02 -2.64 -16.96
CA ALA A 204 -42.17 -1.70 -17.70
C ALA A 204 -42.20 -0.28 -17.11
N ALA A 205 -43.37 0.20 -16.74
CA ALA A 205 -43.54 1.51 -16.10
C ALA A 205 -42.94 1.55 -14.66
N GLU A 206 -43.03 0.45 -13.90
CA GLU A 206 -42.36 0.32 -12.61
C GLU A 206 -40.83 0.39 -12.74
N ALA A 207 -40.24 -0.30 -13.73
CA ALA A 207 -38.82 -0.23 -14.03
C ALA A 207 -38.38 1.20 -14.44
N ALA A 208 -39.20 1.90 -15.24
CA ALA A 208 -38.92 3.28 -15.62
C ALA A 208 -38.96 4.23 -14.40
N LEU A 209 -39.93 4.06 -13.50
CA LEU A 209 -40.02 4.84 -12.26
C LEU A 209 -38.78 4.56 -11.36
N GLU A 210 -38.34 3.31 -11.23
CA GLU A 210 -37.19 2.98 -10.43
C GLU A 210 -35.90 3.60 -11.01
N THR A 211 -35.72 3.56 -12.34
CA THR A 211 -34.62 4.25 -13.02
C THR A 211 -34.62 5.76 -12.72
N ALA A 212 -35.77 6.39 -12.78
CA ALA A 212 -35.89 7.82 -12.47
C ALA A 212 -35.54 8.11 -10.98
N ARG A 213 -35.94 7.26 -10.05
CA ARG A 213 -35.59 7.36 -8.62
C ARG A 213 -34.09 7.18 -8.36
N VAL A 214 -33.47 6.21 -9.02
CA VAL A 214 -32.02 6.00 -8.93
C VAL A 214 -31.28 7.25 -9.42
N ASN A 215 -31.67 7.82 -10.56
CA ASN A 215 -31.07 9.05 -11.06
C ASN A 215 -31.28 10.24 -10.11
N LEU A 216 -32.42 10.34 -9.46
CA LEU A 216 -32.67 11.33 -8.42
C LEU A 216 -31.76 11.09 -7.20
N SER A 217 -31.52 9.84 -6.80
CA SER A 217 -30.63 9.54 -5.69
C SER A 217 -29.19 9.97 -5.97
N PHE A 218 -28.74 9.89 -7.22
CA PHE A 218 -27.41 10.33 -7.66
C PHE A 218 -27.21 11.85 -7.62
N THR A 219 -28.25 12.63 -7.43
CA THR A 219 -28.11 14.07 -7.17
C THR A 219 -27.52 14.38 -5.79
N ARG A 220 -27.49 13.40 -4.89
CA ARG A 220 -26.96 13.52 -3.52
C ARG A 220 -25.65 12.75 -3.44
N LEU A 221 -24.53 13.46 -3.59
CA LEU A 221 -23.20 12.86 -3.49
C LEU A 221 -22.84 12.64 -2.02
N THR A 222 -22.79 11.38 -1.62
CA THR A 222 -22.48 10.98 -0.24
C THR A 222 -21.11 10.34 -0.16
N SER A 223 -20.50 10.37 1.02
CA SER A 223 -19.27 9.63 1.27
C SER A 223 -19.51 8.12 1.22
N LEU A 224 -18.66 7.40 0.50
CA LEU A 224 -18.70 5.93 0.40
C LEU A 224 -17.98 5.23 1.57
N ILE A 225 -17.12 5.98 2.30
CA ILE A 225 -16.28 5.46 3.38
C ILE A 225 -16.20 6.48 4.52
N ASP A 226 -15.81 6.01 5.70
CA ASP A 226 -15.37 6.89 6.80
C ASP A 226 -13.97 7.41 6.50
N GLY A 227 -13.73 8.71 6.69
CA GLY A 227 -12.40 9.27 6.43
C GLY A 227 -12.36 10.80 6.40
N ILE A 228 -11.23 11.33 5.97
CA ILE A 228 -11.03 12.77 5.78
C ILE A 228 -11.40 13.14 4.34
N ALA A 229 -12.31 14.07 4.20
CA ALA A 229 -12.67 14.62 2.89
C ALA A 229 -11.64 15.67 2.46
N GLY A 230 -11.17 15.54 1.22
CA GLY A 230 -10.24 16.48 0.59
C GLY A 230 -10.91 17.80 0.20
N ALA A 231 -10.13 18.66 -0.44
CA ALA A 231 -10.66 19.88 -1.05
C ALA A 231 -11.60 19.54 -2.21
N ALA A 232 -12.61 20.36 -2.42
CA ALA A 232 -13.48 20.29 -3.59
C ALA A 232 -12.69 20.69 -4.85
N THR A 233 -12.72 19.87 -5.88
CA THR A 233 -12.12 20.19 -7.17
C THR A 233 -13.04 21.04 -8.04
N VAL A 234 -14.33 21.07 -7.69
CA VAL A 234 -15.39 21.78 -8.40
C VAL A 234 -16.15 22.63 -7.41
N GLN A 235 -16.44 23.88 -7.78
CA GLN A 235 -17.16 24.83 -6.91
C GLN A 235 -18.67 24.79 -7.13
N VAL A 236 -19.42 25.22 -6.11
CA VAL A 236 -20.86 25.43 -6.19
C VAL A 236 -21.18 26.38 -7.35
N GLY A 237 -22.20 26.04 -8.13
CA GLY A 237 -22.59 26.75 -9.36
C GLY A 237 -21.98 26.18 -10.65
N ASN A 238 -21.01 25.28 -10.57
CA ASN A 238 -20.44 24.64 -11.75
C ASN A 238 -21.27 23.44 -12.20
N LEU A 239 -21.20 23.14 -13.49
CA LEU A 239 -21.78 21.95 -14.09
C LEU A 239 -20.85 20.75 -13.82
N VAL A 240 -21.41 19.66 -13.30
CA VAL A 240 -20.73 18.36 -13.11
C VAL A 240 -21.39 17.31 -14.01
N ALA A 241 -20.62 16.30 -14.40
CA ALA A 241 -21.07 15.20 -15.24
C ALA A 241 -20.28 13.92 -14.93
N PRO A 242 -20.77 12.72 -15.29
CA PRO A 242 -20.05 11.44 -15.08
C PRO A 242 -18.66 11.38 -15.71
N SER A 243 -18.41 12.14 -16.77
CA SER A 243 -17.11 12.25 -17.45
C SER A 243 -16.16 13.27 -16.81
N SER A 244 -16.62 14.02 -15.80
CA SER A 244 -15.79 14.97 -15.07
C SER A 244 -14.81 14.26 -14.13
N SER A 245 -13.75 14.96 -13.74
CA SER A 245 -12.88 14.51 -12.65
C SER A 245 -13.67 14.38 -11.35
N ALA A 246 -13.14 13.61 -10.41
CA ALA A 246 -13.74 13.48 -9.08
C ALA A 246 -14.01 14.84 -8.45
N VAL A 247 -15.18 15.03 -7.87
CA VAL A 247 -15.58 16.29 -7.19
C VAL A 247 -14.78 16.49 -5.90
N THR A 248 -14.47 15.41 -5.20
CA THR A 248 -13.56 15.35 -4.05
C THR A 248 -13.07 13.93 -3.84
N THR A 249 -12.10 13.74 -2.94
CA THR A 249 -11.63 12.42 -2.53
C THR A 249 -11.75 12.29 -1.02
N VAL A 250 -12.31 11.20 -0.55
CA VAL A 250 -12.34 10.85 0.88
C VAL A 250 -11.30 9.76 1.12
N SER A 251 -10.44 9.95 2.12
CA SER A 251 -9.36 9.01 2.46
C SER A 251 -9.48 8.53 3.89
N THR A 252 -9.46 7.20 4.08
CA THR A 252 -9.28 6.62 5.41
C THR A 252 -7.82 6.73 5.80
N LEU A 253 -7.52 7.45 6.88
CA LEU A 253 -6.17 7.78 7.30
C LEU A 253 -5.69 7.03 8.55
N ASP A 254 -6.54 6.29 9.23
CA ASP A 254 -6.18 5.44 10.35
C ASP A 254 -6.72 4.02 10.12
N PRO A 255 -5.81 3.03 9.88
CA PRO A 255 -4.37 3.17 9.70
C PRO A 255 -3.96 3.81 8.37
N VAL A 256 -2.77 4.44 8.34
CA VAL A 256 -2.15 4.93 7.12
C VAL A 256 -1.26 3.85 6.49
N LYS A 257 -1.20 3.81 5.16
CA LYS A 257 -0.27 2.96 4.41
C LYS A 257 1.05 3.68 4.19
N ALA A 258 2.16 3.04 4.52
CA ALA A 258 3.48 3.40 4.01
C ALA A 258 3.84 2.46 2.86
N VAL A 259 4.08 3.02 1.69
CA VAL A 259 4.46 2.29 0.48
C VAL A 259 5.92 2.61 0.19
N PHE A 260 6.77 1.61 0.17
CA PHE A 260 8.21 1.73 -0.02
C PHE A 260 8.75 0.64 -0.93
N THR A 261 9.90 0.86 -1.53
CA THR A 261 10.54 -0.08 -2.44
C THR A 261 11.73 -0.74 -1.78
N VAL A 262 11.86 -2.04 -1.99
CA VAL A 262 12.94 -2.88 -1.49
C VAL A 262 13.59 -3.59 -2.68
N SER A 263 14.91 -3.73 -2.69
CA SER A 263 15.59 -4.47 -3.74
C SER A 263 15.19 -5.94 -3.77
N GLU A 264 15.21 -6.57 -4.94
CA GLU A 264 14.90 -8.00 -5.07
C GLU A 264 15.78 -8.87 -4.17
N GLN A 265 17.06 -8.53 -4.05
CA GLN A 265 18.01 -9.25 -3.21
C GLN A 265 17.64 -9.20 -1.73
N GLU A 266 17.28 -8.01 -1.22
CA GLU A 266 16.84 -7.84 0.17
C GLU A 266 15.52 -8.53 0.43
N TYR A 267 14.55 -8.40 -0.50
CA TYR A 267 13.27 -9.10 -0.41
C TYR A 267 13.46 -10.61 -0.29
N LEU A 268 14.30 -11.21 -1.15
CA LEU A 268 14.57 -12.65 -1.11
C LEU A 268 15.23 -13.07 0.21
N SER A 269 16.12 -12.24 0.77
CA SER A 269 16.73 -12.51 2.07
C SER A 269 15.69 -12.50 3.20
N LEU A 270 14.81 -11.52 3.22
CA LEU A 270 13.72 -11.39 4.21
C LEU A 270 12.69 -12.52 4.09
N ALA A 271 12.32 -12.87 2.86
CA ALA A 271 11.35 -13.92 2.59
C ALA A 271 11.85 -15.31 2.99
N ARG A 272 13.14 -15.62 2.72
CA ARG A 272 13.76 -16.89 3.11
C ARG A 272 13.92 -17.05 4.61
N ALA A 273 14.11 -15.96 5.33
CA ALA A 273 14.23 -15.95 6.78
C ALA A 273 12.86 -15.98 7.50
N ASP A 274 11.74 -16.01 6.76
CA ASP A 274 10.37 -15.82 7.29
C ASP A 274 10.24 -14.58 8.18
N ALA A 275 11.08 -13.60 7.93
CA ALA A 275 11.18 -12.40 8.76
C ALA A 275 10.09 -11.37 8.45
N LEU A 276 9.47 -11.42 7.26
CA LEU A 276 8.55 -10.39 6.79
C LEU A 276 7.38 -10.12 7.75
N HIS A 277 6.79 -11.16 8.33
CA HIS A 277 5.66 -11.04 9.25
C HIS A 277 6.07 -10.63 10.68
N HIS A 278 7.36 -10.74 11.01
CA HIS A 278 7.92 -10.42 12.32
C HIS A 278 8.68 -9.10 12.36
N LEU A 279 8.74 -8.38 11.22
CA LEU A 279 9.41 -7.08 11.14
C LEU A 279 8.76 -6.06 12.08
N GLN A 280 9.54 -5.52 12.98
CA GLN A 280 9.19 -4.32 13.72
C GLN A 280 9.52 -3.10 12.86
N LEU A 281 8.49 -2.47 12.34
CA LEU A 281 8.62 -1.34 11.42
C LEU A 281 8.42 -0.04 12.19
N LYS A 282 9.39 0.86 12.11
CA LYS A 282 9.29 2.22 12.64
C LYS A 282 9.21 3.21 11.48
N LEU A 283 8.40 4.22 11.64
CA LEU A 283 8.24 5.28 10.66
C LEU A 283 8.99 6.52 11.12
N ILE A 284 9.91 7.00 10.31
CA ILE A 284 10.64 8.24 10.52
C ILE A 284 10.06 9.28 9.58
N LEU A 285 9.59 10.36 10.14
CA LEU A 285 8.93 11.44 9.40
C LEU A 285 9.97 12.39 8.78
N ALA A 286 9.50 13.27 7.90
CA ALA A 286 10.36 14.20 7.17
C ALA A 286 11.11 15.20 8.08
N ASP A 287 10.62 15.43 9.30
CA ASP A 287 11.28 16.26 10.33
C ASP A 287 12.34 15.49 11.16
N GLY A 288 12.57 14.20 10.83
CA GLY A 288 13.48 13.32 11.55
C GLY A 288 12.89 12.69 12.82
N THR A 289 11.66 13.02 13.19
CA THR A 289 11.01 12.41 14.35
C THR A 289 10.53 10.99 14.03
N THR A 290 10.59 10.11 15.03
CA THR A 290 10.05 8.75 14.89
C THR A 290 8.58 8.75 15.31
N HIS A 291 7.71 8.20 14.47
CA HIS A 291 6.30 8.02 14.80
C HIS A 291 6.14 7.14 16.06
N SER A 292 5.21 7.52 16.92
CA SER A 292 5.05 6.90 18.25
C SER A 292 4.52 5.47 18.24
N LYS A 293 3.93 5.04 17.13
CA LYS A 293 3.33 3.71 16.96
C LYS A 293 4.12 2.91 15.93
N ASP A 294 4.43 1.67 16.29
CA ASP A 294 5.08 0.74 15.38
C ASP A 294 4.09 0.29 14.29
N GLY A 295 4.62 0.12 13.09
CA GLY A 295 3.89 -0.39 11.96
C GLY A 295 4.02 -1.92 11.84
N ARG A 296 3.15 -2.49 11.05
CA ARG A 296 3.18 -3.89 10.67
C ARG A 296 3.27 -4.04 9.16
N PHE A 297 4.04 -5.01 8.72
CA PHE A 297 4.04 -5.43 7.33
C PHE A 297 2.65 -5.88 6.90
N SER A 298 2.22 -5.48 5.70
CA SER A 298 0.92 -5.84 5.15
C SER A 298 1.08 -6.83 4.00
N PHE A 299 1.77 -6.42 2.95
CA PHE A 299 2.07 -7.27 1.79
C PHE A 299 3.24 -6.71 0.98
N ALA A 300 3.85 -7.57 0.17
CA ALA A 300 4.70 -7.18 -0.95
C ALA A 300 3.90 -7.32 -2.25
N ASP A 301 4.18 -6.46 -3.22
CA ASP A 301 3.53 -6.56 -4.53
C ASP A 301 3.88 -7.91 -5.19
N ARG A 302 3.00 -8.38 -6.06
CA ARG A 302 3.17 -9.62 -6.81
C ARG A 302 4.28 -9.55 -7.86
N GLN A 303 4.72 -8.36 -8.24
CA GLN A 303 5.61 -8.13 -9.36
C GLN A 303 6.80 -7.28 -8.93
N VAL A 304 7.99 -7.68 -9.36
CA VAL A 304 9.20 -6.86 -9.33
C VAL A 304 9.15 -5.91 -10.53
N ASP A 305 9.47 -4.65 -10.33
CA ASP A 305 9.62 -3.69 -11.42
C ASP A 305 10.92 -4.02 -12.18
N PRO A 306 10.84 -4.46 -13.46
CA PRO A 306 12.01 -4.88 -14.22
C PRO A 306 12.97 -3.73 -14.56
N SER A 307 12.52 -2.48 -14.45
CA SER A 307 13.34 -1.30 -14.73
C SER A 307 14.26 -0.93 -13.56
N THR A 308 13.81 -1.18 -12.33
CA THR A 308 14.52 -0.82 -11.10
C THR A 308 15.06 -2.01 -10.33
N GLY A 309 14.61 -3.24 -10.63
CA GLY A 309 14.92 -4.45 -9.86
C GLY A 309 14.40 -4.39 -8.42
N ALA A 310 13.35 -3.61 -8.19
CA ALA A 310 12.78 -3.41 -6.86
C ALA A 310 11.34 -3.94 -6.78
N ILE A 311 10.96 -4.36 -5.58
CA ILE A 311 9.59 -4.78 -5.24
C ILE A 311 8.95 -3.76 -4.31
N GLN A 312 7.69 -3.43 -4.57
CA GLN A 312 6.94 -2.52 -3.72
C GLN A 312 6.41 -3.28 -2.51
N MET A 313 6.68 -2.75 -1.33
CA MET A 313 6.18 -3.28 -0.07
C MET A 313 5.26 -2.26 0.60
N THR A 314 4.27 -2.77 1.30
CA THR A 314 3.28 -1.97 2.02
C THR A 314 3.28 -2.33 3.49
N ALA A 315 3.37 -1.32 4.33
CA ALA A 315 3.20 -1.43 5.78
C ALA A 315 2.05 -0.54 6.26
N LEU A 316 1.39 -0.96 7.32
CA LEU A 316 0.30 -0.23 7.96
C LEU A 316 0.77 0.36 9.29
N PHE A 317 0.55 1.64 9.47
CA PHE A 317 0.86 2.37 10.70
C PHE A 317 -0.41 2.95 11.30
N PRO A 318 -0.69 2.73 12.58
CA PRO A 318 -1.77 3.43 13.28
C PRO A 318 -1.52 4.94 13.22
N ASN A 319 -2.54 5.72 12.95
CA ASN A 319 -2.45 7.18 12.80
C ASN A 319 -3.50 7.90 13.66
N PRO A 320 -3.46 7.72 14.99
CA PRO A 320 -4.44 8.35 15.87
C PRO A 320 -4.39 9.87 15.73
N GLY A 321 -5.57 10.47 15.57
CA GLY A 321 -5.69 11.92 15.34
C GLY A 321 -5.44 12.35 13.90
N ASN A 322 -5.23 11.41 12.97
CA ASN A 322 -5.06 11.69 11.53
C ASN A 322 -3.97 12.75 11.24
N ILE A 323 -2.85 12.71 11.96
CA ILE A 323 -1.75 13.67 11.81
C ILE A 323 -1.00 13.42 10.51
N LEU A 324 -0.77 12.14 10.19
CA LEU A 324 -0.12 11.74 8.95
C LEU A 324 -1.10 11.87 7.78
N ARG A 325 -0.58 12.41 6.66
CA ARG A 325 -1.40 12.69 5.47
C ARG A 325 -0.87 11.94 4.25
N PRO A 326 -1.75 11.54 3.32
CA PRO A 326 -1.34 11.01 2.03
C PRO A 326 -0.42 11.98 1.29
N GLY A 327 0.57 11.44 0.58
CA GLY A 327 1.55 12.22 -0.18
C GLY A 327 2.79 12.64 0.63
N GLN A 328 2.81 12.45 1.95
CA GLN A 328 4.02 12.71 2.74
C GLN A 328 5.09 11.65 2.48
N TYR A 329 6.35 12.09 2.44
CA TYR A 329 7.49 11.18 2.44
C TYR A 329 7.81 10.75 3.87
N ALA A 330 8.17 9.50 4.02
CA ALA A 330 8.62 8.95 5.29
C ALA A 330 9.64 7.84 5.03
N MET A 331 10.51 7.60 6.01
CA MET A 331 11.48 6.53 5.95
C MET A 331 10.98 5.39 6.85
N VAL A 332 10.86 4.20 6.28
CA VAL A 332 10.49 2.99 7.01
C VAL A 332 11.78 2.31 7.45
N ARG A 333 11.99 2.21 8.76
CA ARG A 333 13.12 1.51 9.38
C ARG A 333 12.67 0.18 9.93
N ALA A 334 13.39 -0.89 9.59
CA ALA A 334 13.19 -2.22 10.15
C ALA A 334 14.46 -2.73 10.84
N VAL A 335 14.29 -3.53 11.87
CA VAL A 335 15.34 -4.41 12.40
C VAL A 335 15.14 -5.76 11.74
N ILE A 336 16.07 -6.14 10.86
CA ILE A 336 15.94 -7.36 10.03
C ILE A 336 16.73 -8.55 10.58
N GLY A 337 17.56 -8.33 11.59
CA GLY A 337 18.38 -9.36 12.20
C GLY A 337 19.24 -8.80 13.31
N GLU A 338 20.07 -9.68 13.87
CA GLU A 338 21.04 -9.35 14.91
C GLU A 338 22.41 -9.91 14.46
N ASP A 339 23.38 -9.03 14.30
CA ASP A 339 24.77 -9.42 14.04
C ASP A 339 25.40 -9.80 15.38
N LYS A 340 25.42 -11.09 15.65
CA LYS A 340 25.89 -11.63 16.93
C LYS A 340 27.41 -11.60 17.03
N GLY A 341 27.89 -10.90 18.05
CA GLY A 341 29.32 -10.84 18.33
C GLY A 341 30.11 -9.93 17.40
N ALA A 342 29.48 -8.92 16.82
CA ALA A 342 30.14 -7.91 16.00
C ALA A 342 31.32 -7.26 16.76
N LEU A 343 32.47 -7.15 16.10
CA LEU A 343 33.66 -6.52 16.66
C LEU A 343 33.64 -5.02 16.37
N LEU A 344 33.72 -4.24 17.40
CA LEU A 344 33.65 -2.79 17.35
C LEU A 344 34.99 -2.16 17.72
N VAL A 345 35.43 -1.20 16.92
CA VAL A 345 36.61 -0.37 17.20
C VAL A 345 36.27 1.11 17.05
N PRO A 346 36.88 2.02 17.83
CA PRO A 346 36.72 3.45 17.63
C PRO A 346 37.13 3.86 16.21
N GLN A 347 36.36 4.74 15.53
CA GLN A 347 36.65 5.18 14.16
C GLN A 347 38.10 5.67 13.95
N PRO A 348 38.72 6.44 14.89
CA PRO A 348 40.11 6.87 14.73
C PRO A 348 41.15 5.73 14.73
N ALA A 349 40.78 4.52 15.19
CA ALA A 349 41.67 3.37 15.19
C ALA A 349 41.89 2.74 13.81
N VAL A 350 41.01 3.04 12.86
CA VAL A 350 41.07 2.51 11.49
C VAL A 350 41.68 3.55 10.56
N SER A 351 42.73 3.16 9.86
CA SER A 351 43.38 4.00 8.85
C SER A 351 43.08 3.45 7.46
N GLU A 352 42.77 4.33 6.54
CA GLU A 352 42.59 3.99 5.13
C GLU A 352 43.91 4.24 4.38
N LEU A 353 44.45 3.22 3.74
CA LEU A 353 45.68 3.29 2.97
C LEU A 353 45.53 2.56 1.64
N GLN A 354 45.75 3.26 0.53
CA GLN A 354 45.70 2.69 -0.83
C GLN A 354 44.42 1.91 -1.18
N GLY A 355 43.26 2.35 -0.64
CA GLY A 355 41.97 1.70 -0.87
C GLY A 355 41.70 0.47 -0.01
N GLY A 356 42.58 0.16 0.96
CA GLY A 356 42.36 -0.83 2.01
C GLY A 356 42.31 -0.21 3.39
N TYR A 357 41.76 -0.95 4.35
CA TYR A 357 41.69 -0.52 5.74
C TYR A 357 42.66 -1.30 6.60
N GLU A 358 43.37 -0.61 7.47
CA GLU A 358 44.32 -1.20 8.38
C GLU A 358 44.18 -0.66 9.81
N VAL A 359 44.52 -1.48 10.77
CA VAL A 359 44.60 -1.14 12.19
C VAL A 359 45.95 -1.54 12.76
N VAL A 360 46.40 -0.78 13.73
CA VAL A 360 47.62 -1.09 14.47
C VAL A 360 47.21 -1.81 15.76
N VAL A 361 47.58 -3.09 15.89
CA VAL A 361 47.26 -3.92 17.04
C VAL A 361 48.48 -3.99 17.97
N VAL A 362 48.24 -3.85 19.28
CA VAL A 362 49.29 -4.03 20.31
C VAL A 362 49.26 -5.49 20.78
N GLY A 363 50.29 -6.25 20.40
CA GLY A 363 50.43 -7.66 20.75
C GLY A 363 51.17 -7.91 22.08
N ALA A 364 51.56 -9.17 22.30
CA ALA A 364 52.29 -9.59 23.45
C ALA A 364 53.65 -8.84 23.55
N GLY A 365 54.00 -8.39 24.77
CA GLY A 365 55.21 -7.61 24.98
C GLY A 365 55.12 -6.17 24.50
N ASN A 366 53.92 -5.62 24.36
CA ASN A 366 53.64 -4.23 23.92
C ASN A 366 54.31 -3.86 22.59
N LYS A 367 54.44 -4.80 21.67
CA LYS A 367 54.89 -4.54 20.30
C LYS A 367 53.71 -4.37 19.36
N VAL A 368 53.80 -3.36 18.48
CA VAL A 368 52.73 -3.08 17.52
C VAL A 368 52.89 -3.92 16.26
N ALA A 369 51.78 -4.31 15.68
CA ALA A 369 51.70 -4.95 14.35
C ALA A 369 50.57 -4.31 13.56
N THR A 370 50.88 -3.88 12.33
CA THR A 370 49.82 -3.41 11.38
C THR A 370 49.11 -4.63 10.82
N ARG A 371 47.77 -4.60 10.81
CA ARG A 371 46.94 -5.68 10.30
C ARG A 371 45.90 -5.12 9.37
N GLN A 372 45.76 -5.71 8.20
CA GLN A 372 44.63 -5.37 7.30
C GLN A 372 43.32 -5.90 7.89
N VAL A 373 42.30 -5.10 7.75
CA VAL A 373 40.97 -5.43 8.25
C VAL A 373 39.92 -5.16 7.18
N GLN A 374 38.82 -5.89 7.26
CA GLN A 374 37.61 -5.56 6.51
C GLN A 374 36.65 -4.81 7.42
N VAL A 375 36.20 -3.67 6.95
CA VAL A 375 35.25 -2.83 7.70
C VAL A 375 33.84 -3.03 7.18
N GLY A 376 32.88 -3.04 8.09
CA GLY A 376 31.45 -3.03 7.82
C GLY A 376 30.84 -1.65 8.12
N ASP A 377 29.63 -1.65 8.63
CA ASP A 377 28.88 -0.43 8.95
C ASP A 377 29.48 0.37 10.10
N ARG A 378 29.13 1.65 10.12
CA ARG A 378 29.48 2.55 11.24
C ARG A 378 28.32 2.61 12.22
N VAL A 379 28.63 2.42 13.51
CA VAL A 379 27.63 2.47 14.59
C VAL A 379 28.05 3.54 15.58
N GLY A 380 27.45 4.70 15.49
CA GLY A 380 27.81 5.87 16.30
C GLY A 380 29.27 6.32 16.00
N THR A 381 30.13 6.30 17.05
CA THR A 381 31.57 6.62 16.95
C THR A 381 32.45 5.41 16.71
N MET A 382 31.84 4.22 16.54
CA MET A 382 32.54 2.95 16.35
C MET A 382 32.41 2.45 14.91
N TRP A 383 33.34 1.63 14.49
CA TRP A 383 33.32 0.94 13.22
C TRP A 383 33.23 -0.57 13.44
N VAL A 384 32.34 -1.24 12.73
CA VAL A 384 32.23 -2.70 12.75
C VAL A 384 33.37 -3.29 11.93
N ILE A 385 34.07 -4.27 12.47
CA ILE A 385 35.12 -5.01 11.76
C ILE A 385 34.59 -6.41 11.47
N THR A 386 34.51 -6.74 10.19
CA THR A 386 34.00 -8.04 9.73
C THR A 386 35.07 -9.11 9.64
N ASP A 387 36.35 -8.71 9.43
CA ASP A 387 37.49 -9.64 9.39
C ASP A 387 38.81 -8.94 9.77
N GLY A 388 39.75 -9.70 10.29
CA GLY A 388 41.12 -9.24 10.60
C GLY A 388 41.40 -9.02 12.08
N LEU A 389 40.41 -8.97 12.97
CA LEU A 389 40.59 -8.81 14.41
C LEU A 389 40.00 -9.97 15.21
N LYS A 390 40.37 -10.04 16.46
CA LYS A 390 39.83 -11.00 17.44
C LYS A 390 39.25 -10.26 18.65
N PRO A 391 38.23 -10.83 19.32
CA PRO A 391 37.74 -10.27 20.56
C PRO A 391 38.86 -10.05 21.57
N GLY A 392 38.90 -8.85 22.15
CA GLY A 392 39.91 -8.51 23.15
C GLY A 392 41.28 -8.04 22.59
N ASP A 393 41.49 -8.01 21.28
CA ASP A 393 42.67 -7.36 20.67
C ASP A 393 42.67 -5.87 21.12
N ARG A 394 43.88 -5.32 21.34
CA ARG A 394 44.04 -3.90 21.70
C ARG A 394 44.49 -3.15 20.46
N VAL A 395 43.67 -2.21 20.00
CA VAL A 395 43.96 -1.38 18.80
C VAL A 395 44.40 0.01 19.22
N VAL A 396 45.37 0.57 18.50
CA VAL A 396 45.87 1.92 18.72
C VAL A 396 44.87 2.92 18.15
N VAL A 397 44.39 3.85 18.94
CA VAL A 397 43.42 4.91 18.54
C VAL A 397 44.15 6.20 18.17
N GLU A 398 45.19 6.56 18.94
CA GLU A 398 45.97 7.77 18.68
C GLU A 398 47.49 7.45 18.66
N GLY A 399 48.23 8.17 17.84
CA GLY A 399 49.68 8.05 17.72
C GLY A 399 50.16 7.09 16.60
N GLN A 400 49.25 6.57 15.76
CA GLN A 400 49.56 5.60 14.70
C GLN A 400 50.61 6.05 13.72
N GLN A 401 50.65 7.36 13.35
CA GLN A 401 51.57 7.92 12.33
C GLN A 401 53.05 7.77 12.67
N LYS A 402 53.40 7.53 13.92
CA LYS A 402 54.77 7.39 14.41
C LYS A 402 55.21 5.93 14.57
N LEU A 403 54.34 4.99 14.31
CA LEU A 403 54.55 3.58 14.60
C LEU A 403 55.05 2.81 13.37
N ARG A 404 55.95 1.85 13.59
CA ARG A 404 56.37 0.85 12.60
C ARG A 404 56.16 -0.54 13.19
N SER A 405 55.75 -1.49 12.38
CA SER A 405 55.55 -2.88 12.82
C SER A 405 56.77 -3.42 13.57
N GLY A 406 56.56 -4.03 14.72
CA GLY A 406 57.58 -4.54 15.64
C GLY A 406 58.11 -3.55 16.68
N MET A 407 57.69 -2.28 16.63
CA MET A 407 58.15 -1.23 17.56
C MET A 407 57.49 -1.44 18.95
N PRO A 408 58.28 -1.32 20.06
CA PRO A 408 57.70 -1.34 21.41
C PRO A 408 56.98 -0.02 21.70
N VAL A 409 55.82 -0.09 22.36
CA VAL A 409 54.98 1.07 22.72
C VAL A 409 54.58 1.00 24.20
N GLN A 410 54.22 2.13 24.77
CA GLN A 410 53.64 2.23 26.09
C GLN A 410 52.14 2.47 25.97
N PRO A 411 51.30 1.46 26.09
CA PRO A 411 49.85 1.61 25.92
C PRO A 411 49.23 2.36 27.09
N ARG A 412 48.39 3.36 26.82
CA ARG A 412 47.47 4.02 27.76
C ARG A 412 46.04 3.76 27.33
N PRO A 413 45.11 3.55 28.23
CA PRO A 413 43.72 3.36 27.86
C PRO A 413 43.14 4.64 27.19
N PHE A 414 42.45 4.44 26.07
CA PHE A 414 41.67 5.49 25.40
C PHE A 414 40.38 5.74 26.16
N HIS A 415 40.10 6.99 26.50
CA HIS A 415 38.81 7.40 27.06
C HIS A 415 38.07 8.20 25.99
N SER A 416 36.94 7.65 25.52
CA SER A 416 36.02 8.36 24.66
C SER A 416 35.40 9.52 25.50
N SER A 417 35.59 10.75 25.04
CA SER A 417 34.93 11.93 25.58
C SER A 417 33.48 11.97 25.14
#